data_7f44b78076739bb12d61f430f2d119f0
#
_entry.id   7f44b78076739bb12d61f430f2d119f0
#
_cell.length_a   1.000
_cell.length_b   1.000
_cell.length_c   1.000
_cell.angle_alpha   90.00
_cell.angle_beta   90.00
_cell.angle_gamma   90.00
#
_symmetry.space_group_name_H-M   'P 1'
#
loop_
_entity.id
_entity.type
_entity.pdbx_description
1 polymer ?
#
loop_
_entity_poly.entity_id
_entity_poly.type
_entity_poly.pdbx_seq_one_letter_code
_entity_poly.pdbx_strand_id
1 'polypeptide(L)'
;MTPFFQLDPKIESASAAALQQVAPRFTEIDEVTEYNQLKVLRAFMDNGISERHFGSSTGYGYGDEGRETLDKVWAQVFGAEDALVRHNFTCGTHTLAVALFGVLRPGDKMLCVSGMPYDTLHSVIGLTGENMGSLKDYGIAFDCVPLKEEHLDYEAIAKAVDDTVTMVYIQRSRGYELRASLSLEETQKVAEIAKEKNPNCIVMVDNCYCEFVNKQEPTQVGADLIAGSLIKNAGGGMARTGGYIAGRHDLVEKCAFRLTTPGLGREVGATLGMNRELYMGLFYAPHTVGEALKSAVYIAALYQSFGYDVTPKWDEPRQDIVQCLGLENPDSLVAFCQGVQSGSPIDSFVLPEPWDMPGYDSQVVMAAGAFTLGSSIELSADAPIRPPYYAWIQGGLQFHSAKICAELAAQQMQSKGLLK
;
A
#
# COMPACT_ATOMS: atom_id res chain seq x y z
N MET A 1 23.89 -8.66 21.59
CA MET A 1 24.85 -8.96 20.49
C MET A 1 24.33 -10.08 19.64
N THR A 2 24.27 -9.87 18.33
CA THR A 2 24.01 -10.98 17.40
C THR A 2 25.38 -11.57 16.98
N PRO A 3 25.55 -12.91 16.99
CA PRO A 3 26.83 -13.52 16.64
C PRO A 3 27.14 -13.43 15.14
N PHE A 4 26.18 -13.03 14.33
CA PHE A 4 26.27 -13.02 12.86
C PHE A 4 26.64 -11.65 12.26
N PHE A 5 26.42 -10.56 13.00
CA PHE A 5 26.68 -9.19 12.54
C PHE A 5 27.47 -8.45 13.59
N GLN A 6 28.53 -7.76 13.19
CA GLN A 6 29.31 -6.88 14.05
C GLN A 6 28.80 -5.45 13.92
N LEU A 7 28.21 -4.95 14.97
CA LEU A 7 27.69 -3.58 15.03
C LEU A 7 28.56 -2.76 16.02
N ASP A 8 28.62 -1.46 15.77
CA ASP A 8 29.22 -0.53 16.69
C ASP A 8 28.46 -0.55 18.04
N PRO A 9 29.15 -0.51 19.20
CA PRO A 9 28.50 -0.51 20.51
C PRO A 9 27.48 0.63 20.71
N LYS A 10 27.66 1.79 20.07
CA LYS A 10 26.70 2.90 20.09
C LYS A 10 25.38 2.47 19.45
N ILE A 11 25.44 1.80 18.29
CA ILE A 11 24.26 1.31 17.57
C ILE A 11 23.59 0.19 18.34
N GLU A 12 24.34 -0.78 18.88
CA GLU A 12 23.78 -1.85 19.72
C GLU A 12 23.04 -1.29 20.94
N SER A 13 23.63 -0.30 21.61
CA SER A 13 23.01 0.35 22.77
C SER A 13 21.72 1.09 22.38
N ALA A 14 21.75 1.87 21.30
CA ALA A 14 20.58 2.59 20.79
C ALA A 14 19.47 1.62 20.37
N SER A 15 19.81 0.52 19.69
CA SER A 15 18.88 -0.53 19.31
C SER A 15 18.20 -1.17 20.53
N ALA A 16 18.97 -1.51 21.56
CA ALA A 16 18.43 -2.09 22.78
C ALA A 16 17.46 -1.13 23.50
N ALA A 17 17.80 0.16 23.55
CA ALA A 17 16.94 1.20 24.13
C ALA A 17 15.65 1.38 23.30
N ALA A 18 15.77 1.45 21.97
CA ALA A 18 14.63 1.56 21.06
C ALA A 18 13.66 0.36 21.22
N LEU A 19 14.17 -0.88 21.31
CA LEU A 19 13.34 -2.06 21.55
C LEU A 19 12.57 -2.01 22.87
N GLN A 20 13.17 -1.53 23.94
CA GLN A 20 12.48 -1.35 25.21
C GLN A 20 11.39 -0.29 25.10
N GLN A 21 11.67 0.80 24.41
CA GLN A 21 10.76 1.92 24.22
C GLN A 21 9.51 1.52 23.43
N VAL A 22 9.67 0.74 22.35
CA VAL A 22 8.56 0.38 21.46
C VAL A 22 7.76 -0.84 21.93
N ALA A 23 8.16 -1.54 22.99
CA ALA A 23 7.50 -2.78 23.43
C ALA A 23 5.98 -2.64 23.66
N PRO A 24 5.45 -1.54 24.29
CA PRO A 24 4.00 -1.38 24.42
C PRO A 24 3.31 -1.27 23.06
N ARG A 25 3.94 -0.59 22.10
CA ARG A 25 3.39 -0.41 20.76
C ARG A 25 3.34 -1.72 19.97
N PHE A 26 4.32 -2.59 20.18
CA PHE A 26 4.33 -3.94 19.60
C PHE A 26 3.15 -4.78 20.11
N THR A 27 2.80 -4.66 21.40
CA THR A 27 1.63 -5.33 21.97
C THR A 27 0.33 -4.89 21.28
N GLU A 28 0.15 -3.59 21.06
CA GLU A 28 -1.03 -3.06 20.34
C GLU A 28 -1.09 -3.56 18.89
N ILE A 29 0.06 -3.62 18.20
CA ILE A 29 0.15 -4.18 16.84
C ILE A 29 -0.23 -5.67 16.86
N ASP A 30 0.25 -6.44 17.83
CA ASP A 30 -0.07 -7.87 17.96
C ASP A 30 -1.57 -8.11 18.20
N GLU A 31 -2.24 -7.27 18.98
CA GLU A 31 -3.70 -7.35 19.18
C GLU A 31 -4.49 -7.12 17.86
N VAL A 32 -4.07 -6.17 17.04
CA VAL A 32 -4.66 -5.92 15.72
C VAL A 32 -4.37 -7.07 14.77
N THR A 33 -3.14 -7.57 14.80
CA THR A 33 -2.70 -8.72 14.00
C THR A 33 -3.52 -9.96 14.34
N GLU A 34 -3.69 -10.29 15.62
CA GLU A 34 -4.49 -11.43 16.07
C GLU A 34 -5.94 -11.29 15.59
N TYR A 35 -6.57 -10.12 15.79
CA TYR A 35 -7.93 -9.88 15.33
C TYR A 35 -8.08 -10.13 13.84
N ASN A 36 -7.18 -9.57 13.01
CA ASN A 36 -7.23 -9.73 11.58
C ASN A 36 -6.92 -11.17 11.14
N GLN A 37 -6.00 -11.86 11.82
CA GLN A 37 -5.69 -13.27 11.55
C GLN A 37 -6.91 -14.16 11.82
N LEU A 38 -7.63 -13.93 12.90
CA LEU A 38 -8.85 -14.68 13.23
C LEU A 38 -9.98 -14.35 12.22
N LYS A 39 -10.10 -13.11 11.78
CA LYS A 39 -11.04 -12.68 10.73
C LYS A 39 -10.78 -13.44 9.43
N VAL A 40 -9.52 -13.51 8.98
CA VAL A 40 -9.13 -14.26 7.79
C VAL A 40 -9.38 -15.75 7.97
N LEU A 41 -8.93 -16.35 9.08
CA LEU A 41 -9.15 -17.77 9.38
C LEU A 41 -10.66 -18.11 9.35
N ARG A 42 -11.50 -17.26 9.93
CA ARG A 42 -12.94 -17.46 9.92
C ARG A 42 -13.53 -17.46 8.52
N ALA A 43 -13.09 -16.53 7.66
CA ALA A 43 -13.52 -16.48 6.27
C ALA A 43 -13.12 -17.74 5.48
N PHE A 44 -11.92 -18.29 5.72
CA PHE A 44 -11.49 -19.56 5.12
C PHE A 44 -12.39 -20.72 5.55
N MET A 45 -12.73 -20.80 6.84
CA MET A 45 -13.60 -21.85 7.38
C MET A 45 -15.02 -21.75 6.83
N ASP A 46 -15.59 -20.54 6.79
CA ASP A 46 -16.97 -20.31 6.34
C ASP A 46 -17.12 -20.61 4.84
N ASN A 47 -16.09 -20.39 4.04
CA ASN A 47 -16.09 -20.69 2.62
C ASN A 47 -15.55 -22.11 2.30
N GLY A 48 -15.28 -22.93 3.31
CA GLY A 48 -14.92 -24.34 3.16
C GLY A 48 -13.67 -24.57 2.33
N ILE A 49 -12.61 -23.73 2.53
CA ILE A 49 -11.40 -23.83 1.72
C ILE A 49 -10.75 -25.21 1.86
N SER A 50 -10.46 -25.82 0.75
CA SER A 50 -9.86 -27.14 0.63
C SER A 50 -8.85 -27.19 -0.52
N GLU A 51 -8.09 -28.29 -0.61
CA GLU A 51 -7.03 -28.47 -1.61
C GLU A 51 -7.52 -28.28 -3.06
N ARG A 52 -8.78 -28.60 -3.36
CA ARG A 52 -9.35 -28.44 -4.71
C ARG A 52 -9.35 -26.98 -5.20
N HIS A 53 -9.43 -26.00 -4.28
CA HIS A 53 -9.39 -24.57 -4.61
C HIS A 53 -8.00 -24.10 -5.09
N PHE A 54 -6.96 -24.90 -4.87
CA PHE A 54 -5.60 -24.62 -5.34
C PHE A 54 -5.32 -25.19 -6.73
N GLY A 55 -6.32 -25.81 -7.35
CA GLY A 55 -6.23 -26.32 -8.72
C GLY A 55 -5.89 -25.21 -9.72
N SER A 56 -5.34 -25.61 -10.86
CA SER A 56 -4.96 -24.71 -11.96
C SER A 56 -5.96 -24.81 -13.10
N SER A 57 -6.36 -23.68 -13.63
CA SER A 57 -7.08 -23.60 -14.91
C SER A 57 -6.19 -23.00 -16.00
N THR A 58 -6.53 -23.33 -17.25
CA THR A 58 -5.85 -22.85 -18.46
C THR A 58 -6.86 -22.35 -19.49
N GLY A 59 -6.40 -21.67 -20.53
CA GLY A 59 -7.26 -21.15 -21.59
C GLY A 59 -8.25 -20.12 -21.05
N TYR A 60 -9.53 -20.31 -21.29
CA TYR A 60 -10.57 -19.40 -20.80
C TYR A 60 -10.78 -19.46 -19.28
N GLY A 61 -10.45 -20.58 -18.63
CA GLY A 61 -10.60 -20.75 -17.18
C GLY A 61 -12.06 -20.71 -16.69
N TYR A 62 -13.01 -21.22 -17.50
CA TYR A 62 -14.41 -21.30 -17.08
C TYR A 62 -14.58 -22.24 -15.88
N GLY A 63 -15.43 -21.84 -14.93
CA GLY A 63 -15.77 -22.65 -13.78
C GLY A 63 -14.58 -22.92 -12.84
N ASP A 64 -13.63 -21.99 -12.73
CA ASP A 64 -12.52 -22.10 -11.78
C ASP A 64 -13.03 -21.82 -10.36
N GLU A 65 -13.39 -22.90 -9.67
CA GLU A 65 -13.94 -22.86 -8.31
C GLU A 65 -12.98 -22.15 -7.33
N GLY A 66 -11.67 -22.34 -7.50
CA GLY A 66 -10.67 -21.69 -6.65
C GLY A 66 -10.69 -20.18 -6.79
N ARG A 67 -10.73 -19.66 -8.03
CA ARG A 67 -10.84 -18.24 -8.33
C ARG A 67 -12.14 -17.64 -7.78
N GLU A 68 -13.26 -18.30 -8.04
CA GLU A 68 -14.56 -17.80 -7.62
C GLU A 68 -14.75 -17.80 -6.08
N THR A 69 -14.19 -18.82 -5.41
CA THR A 69 -14.22 -18.88 -3.95
C THR A 69 -13.24 -17.88 -3.32
N LEU A 70 -12.12 -17.60 -3.96
CA LEU A 70 -11.18 -16.56 -3.52
C LEU A 70 -11.86 -15.18 -3.46
N ASP A 71 -12.65 -14.82 -4.47
CA ASP A 71 -13.42 -13.57 -4.49
C ASP A 71 -14.37 -13.50 -3.27
N LYS A 72 -15.06 -14.59 -2.92
CA LYS A 72 -15.97 -14.65 -1.75
C LYS A 72 -15.21 -14.49 -0.42
N VAL A 73 -14.08 -15.17 -0.27
CA VAL A 73 -13.23 -15.04 0.92
C VAL A 73 -12.75 -13.60 1.09
N TRP A 74 -12.32 -12.96 0.01
CA TRP A 74 -11.90 -11.57 0.03
C TRP A 74 -13.05 -10.62 0.39
N ALA A 75 -14.21 -10.78 -0.22
CA ALA A 75 -15.38 -9.98 0.11
C ALA A 75 -15.70 -10.05 1.62
N GLN A 76 -15.69 -11.26 2.19
CA GLN A 76 -15.95 -11.46 3.62
C GLN A 76 -14.87 -10.82 4.50
N VAL A 77 -13.58 -10.99 4.18
CA VAL A 77 -12.46 -10.43 4.96
C VAL A 77 -12.49 -8.92 4.96
N PHE A 78 -12.79 -8.31 3.82
CA PHE A 78 -12.85 -6.86 3.67
C PHE A 78 -14.21 -6.24 4.00
N GLY A 79 -15.20 -7.05 4.42
CA GLY A 79 -16.55 -6.57 4.74
C GLY A 79 -17.25 -5.91 3.55
N ALA A 80 -17.02 -6.44 2.35
CA ALA A 80 -17.58 -5.98 1.09
C ALA A 80 -18.71 -6.90 0.61
N GLU A 81 -19.57 -6.40 -0.28
CA GLU A 81 -20.60 -7.23 -0.92
C GLU A 81 -19.97 -8.24 -1.91
N ASP A 82 -18.87 -7.82 -2.57
CA ASP A 82 -18.20 -8.59 -3.61
C ASP A 82 -16.72 -8.22 -3.72
N ALA A 83 -15.93 -9.08 -4.38
CA ALA A 83 -14.54 -8.81 -4.71
C ALA A 83 -14.15 -9.40 -6.07
N LEU A 84 -13.08 -8.86 -6.65
CA LEU A 84 -12.41 -9.31 -7.85
C LEU A 84 -10.91 -9.41 -7.57
N VAL A 85 -10.41 -10.62 -7.38
CA VAL A 85 -9.01 -10.89 -7.02
C VAL A 85 -8.34 -11.65 -8.14
N ARG A 86 -7.37 -11.03 -8.81
CA ARG A 86 -6.77 -11.59 -10.02
C ARG A 86 -5.27 -11.38 -10.08
N HIS A 87 -4.55 -12.41 -10.49
CA HIS A 87 -3.11 -12.35 -10.72
C HIS A 87 -2.73 -11.52 -11.97
N ASN A 88 -3.63 -11.34 -12.89
CA ASN A 88 -3.40 -10.62 -14.15
C ASN A 88 -3.61 -9.09 -14.04
N PHE A 89 -3.90 -8.55 -12.87
CA PHE A 89 -3.59 -7.16 -12.60
C PHE A 89 -2.06 -7.03 -12.57
N THR A 90 -1.49 -6.26 -13.47
CA THR A 90 -0.03 -6.19 -13.67
C THR A 90 0.70 -5.39 -12.59
N CYS A 91 -0.02 -4.48 -11.93
CA CYS A 91 0.50 -3.64 -10.83
C CYS A 91 -0.66 -2.92 -10.12
N GLY A 92 -0.38 -2.22 -9.02
CA GLY A 92 -1.37 -1.42 -8.30
C GLY A 92 -2.03 -0.35 -9.18
N THR A 93 -1.23 0.38 -9.96
CA THR A 93 -1.74 1.39 -10.90
C THR A 93 -2.71 0.79 -11.92
N HIS A 94 -2.42 -0.41 -12.43
CA HIS A 94 -3.37 -1.12 -13.33
C HIS A 94 -4.67 -1.47 -12.61
N THR A 95 -4.59 -1.92 -11.36
CA THR A 95 -5.79 -2.23 -10.56
C THR A 95 -6.67 -0.99 -10.39
N LEU A 96 -6.06 0.15 -10.02
CA LEU A 96 -6.76 1.42 -9.90
C LEU A 96 -7.33 1.90 -11.24
N ALA A 97 -6.56 1.78 -12.33
CA ALA A 97 -7.04 2.13 -13.67
C ALA A 97 -8.24 1.27 -14.08
N VAL A 98 -8.22 -0.04 -13.83
CA VAL A 98 -9.37 -0.92 -14.09
C VAL A 98 -10.60 -0.49 -13.30
N ALA A 99 -10.44 -0.13 -12.02
CA ALA A 99 -11.54 0.37 -11.20
C ALA A 99 -12.11 1.70 -11.75
N LEU A 100 -11.25 2.66 -12.06
CA LEU A 100 -11.66 3.96 -12.58
C LEU A 100 -12.37 3.84 -13.93
N PHE A 101 -11.75 3.19 -14.92
CA PHE A 101 -12.36 2.98 -16.26
C PHE A 101 -13.53 2.00 -16.26
N GLY A 102 -13.60 1.12 -15.27
CA GLY A 102 -14.72 0.19 -15.09
C GLY A 102 -15.99 0.92 -14.67
N VAL A 103 -15.85 1.92 -13.80
CA VAL A 103 -16.96 2.63 -13.17
C VAL A 103 -17.32 3.91 -13.91
N LEU A 104 -16.34 4.76 -14.22
CA LEU A 104 -16.55 6.07 -14.84
C LEU A 104 -16.88 5.96 -16.34
N ARG A 105 -17.72 6.88 -16.81
CA ARG A 105 -18.19 6.98 -18.21
C ARG A 105 -17.92 8.38 -18.77
N PRO A 106 -17.90 8.58 -20.09
CA PRO A 106 -17.81 9.90 -20.70
C PRO A 106 -18.87 10.86 -20.15
N GLY A 107 -18.42 12.03 -19.69
CA GLY A 107 -19.26 13.03 -19.04
C GLY A 107 -19.26 12.96 -17.51
N ASP A 108 -18.75 11.90 -16.90
CA ASP A 108 -18.58 11.78 -15.45
C ASP A 108 -17.45 12.70 -14.93
N LYS A 109 -17.50 12.99 -13.63
CA LYS A 109 -16.48 13.75 -12.92
C LYS A 109 -15.92 12.96 -11.74
N MET A 110 -14.60 12.83 -11.69
CA MET A 110 -13.82 12.34 -10.57
C MET A 110 -13.28 13.51 -9.75
N LEU A 111 -13.54 13.52 -8.44
CA LEU A 111 -13.01 14.48 -7.48
C LEU A 111 -12.04 13.79 -6.52
N CYS A 112 -10.76 14.12 -6.60
CA CYS A 112 -9.79 13.67 -5.60
C CYS A 112 -9.82 14.60 -4.40
N VAL A 113 -9.94 14.06 -3.18
CA VAL A 113 -10.09 14.86 -1.96
C VAL A 113 -8.94 14.72 -0.97
N SER A 114 -7.97 13.90 -1.27
CA SER A 114 -6.78 13.63 -0.45
C SER A 114 -5.52 14.34 -0.96
N GLY A 115 -5.67 15.47 -1.64
CA GLY A 115 -4.59 16.09 -2.40
C GLY A 115 -4.44 15.44 -3.78
N MET A 116 -3.36 15.74 -4.48
CA MET A 116 -3.08 15.10 -5.78
C MET A 116 -2.85 13.59 -5.61
N PRO A 117 -3.40 12.75 -6.48
CA PRO A 117 -3.17 11.32 -6.41
C PRO A 117 -1.72 10.98 -6.73
N TYR A 118 -1.31 9.75 -6.40
CA TYR A 118 0.04 9.23 -6.62
C TYR A 118 0.50 9.40 -8.08
N ASP A 119 1.77 9.72 -8.29
CA ASP A 119 2.36 10.12 -9.57
C ASP A 119 2.01 9.20 -10.74
N THR A 120 1.97 7.87 -10.54
CA THR A 120 1.63 6.92 -11.60
C THR A 120 0.17 7.01 -12.08
N LEU A 121 -0.73 7.62 -11.29
CA LEU A 121 -2.11 7.89 -11.70
C LEU A 121 -2.24 9.17 -12.55
N HIS A 122 -1.25 10.05 -12.54
CA HIS A 122 -1.32 11.29 -13.33
C HIS A 122 -1.55 11.00 -14.81
N SER A 123 -0.84 10.04 -15.39
CA SER A 123 -1.04 9.63 -16.80
C SER A 123 -2.35 8.89 -17.02
N VAL A 124 -2.83 8.11 -16.04
CA VAL A 124 -4.14 7.43 -16.12
C VAL A 124 -5.27 8.44 -16.17
N ILE A 125 -5.17 9.51 -15.36
CA ILE A 125 -6.15 10.60 -15.32
C ILE A 125 -6.02 11.50 -16.55
N GLY A 126 -4.80 11.71 -17.07
CA GLY A 126 -4.51 12.63 -18.17
C GLY A 126 -4.01 13.98 -17.70
N LEU A 127 -3.37 14.04 -16.54
CA LEU A 127 -2.65 15.23 -16.03
C LEU A 127 -1.26 15.35 -16.67
N THR A 128 -0.68 14.24 -17.08
CA THR A 128 0.60 14.13 -17.80
C THR A 128 0.42 13.21 -19.01
N GLY A 129 1.19 13.47 -20.09
CA GLY A 129 1.06 12.75 -21.35
C GLY A 129 -0.10 13.25 -22.22
N GLU A 130 -0.07 12.90 -23.50
CA GLU A 130 -1.11 13.27 -24.48
C GLU A 130 -1.52 12.05 -25.30
N ASN A 131 -2.83 11.93 -25.59
CA ASN A 131 -3.39 10.88 -26.46
C ASN A 131 -3.01 9.44 -26.04
N MET A 132 -2.91 9.18 -24.75
CA MET A 132 -2.55 7.87 -24.19
C MET A 132 -3.76 7.01 -23.85
N GLY A 133 -4.98 7.49 -24.08
CA GLY A 133 -6.21 6.82 -23.65
C GLY A 133 -6.50 7.03 -22.16
N SER A 134 -6.20 8.21 -21.64
CA SER A 134 -6.46 8.62 -20.26
C SER A 134 -7.96 8.85 -20.00
N LEU A 135 -8.35 9.00 -18.73
CA LEU A 135 -9.72 9.36 -18.36
C LEU A 135 -10.17 10.63 -19.09
N LYS A 136 -9.28 11.65 -19.16
CA LYS A 136 -9.53 12.90 -19.88
C LYS A 136 -9.76 12.68 -21.38
N ASP A 137 -8.98 11.80 -22.02
CA ASP A 137 -9.16 11.46 -23.44
C ASP A 137 -10.53 10.82 -23.71
N TYR A 138 -11.09 10.13 -22.71
CA TYR A 138 -12.45 9.56 -22.78
C TYR A 138 -13.55 10.52 -22.29
N GLY A 139 -13.23 11.81 -22.06
CA GLY A 139 -14.21 12.82 -21.70
C GLY A 139 -14.66 12.74 -20.23
N ILE A 140 -13.86 12.17 -19.36
CA ILE A 140 -14.08 12.16 -17.90
C ILE A 140 -13.35 13.37 -17.30
N ALA A 141 -14.09 14.20 -16.56
CA ALA A 141 -13.53 15.37 -15.89
C ALA A 141 -12.80 14.96 -14.60
N PHE A 142 -11.74 15.68 -14.28
CA PHE A 142 -10.99 15.52 -13.03
C PHE A 142 -10.88 16.86 -12.31
N ASP A 143 -11.03 16.82 -11.00
CA ASP A 143 -10.79 17.94 -10.11
C ASP A 143 -10.13 17.44 -8.82
N CYS A 144 -9.49 18.33 -8.07
CA CYS A 144 -8.78 17.99 -6.85
C CYS A 144 -9.01 19.07 -5.78
N VAL A 145 -9.35 18.62 -4.57
CA VAL A 145 -9.35 19.46 -3.38
C VAL A 145 -7.96 19.38 -2.74
N PRO A 146 -7.22 20.49 -2.70
CA PRO A 146 -5.92 20.50 -2.04
C PRO A 146 -6.06 20.29 -0.53
N LEU A 147 -5.04 19.73 0.08
CA LEU A 147 -4.94 19.64 1.53
C LEU A 147 -4.72 21.04 2.11
N LYS A 148 -5.23 21.24 3.33
CA LYS A 148 -5.02 22.46 4.12
C LYS A 148 -4.10 22.10 5.29
N GLU A 149 -2.89 22.66 5.31
CA GLU A 149 -1.90 22.36 6.36
C GLU A 149 -1.68 20.84 6.53
N GLU A 150 -1.55 20.12 5.41
CA GLU A 150 -1.38 18.67 5.32
C GLU A 150 -2.58 17.82 5.80
N HIS A 151 -3.75 18.45 6.06
CA HIS A 151 -4.99 17.79 6.48
C HIS A 151 -6.11 17.96 5.43
N LEU A 152 -7.12 17.09 5.51
CA LEU A 152 -8.32 17.20 4.69
C LEU A 152 -9.08 18.50 5.00
N ASP A 153 -9.40 19.29 3.96
CA ASP A 153 -10.27 20.45 4.07
C ASP A 153 -11.74 20.03 3.85
N TYR A 154 -12.40 19.62 4.93
CA TYR A 154 -13.78 19.16 4.86
C TYR A 154 -14.77 20.23 4.36
N GLU A 155 -14.50 21.51 4.61
CA GLU A 155 -15.35 22.60 4.10
C GLU A 155 -15.20 22.75 2.57
N ALA A 156 -13.96 22.67 2.08
CA ALA A 156 -13.69 22.70 0.65
C ALA A 156 -14.25 21.45 -0.04
N ILE A 157 -14.12 20.26 0.57
CA ILE A 157 -14.71 19.00 0.07
C ILE A 157 -16.24 19.16 -0.04
N ALA A 158 -16.91 19.63 1.01
CA ALA A 158 -18.38 19.83 1.01
C ALA A 158 -18.86 20.86 -0.03
N LYS A 159 -18.02 21.82 -0.42
CA LYS A 159 -18.32 22.78 -1.49
C LYS A 159 -18.06 22.21 -2.88
N ALA A 160 -17.06 21.33 -3.02
CA ALA A 160 -16.64 20.76 -4.29
C ALA A 160 -17.54 19.60 -4.74
N VAL A 161 -18.16 18.88 -3.80
CA VAL A 161 -19.10 17.79 -4.10
C VAL A 161 -20.47 18.40 -4.44
N ASP A 162 -20.91 18.17 -5.68
CA ASP A 162 -22.23 18.52 -6.20
C ASP A 162 -22.80 17.37 -7.05
N ASP A 163 -23.95 17.58 -7.66
CA ASP A 163 -24.64 16.58 -8.48
C ASP A 163 -23.84 16.14 -9.73
N THR A 164 -22.80 16.87 -10.10
CA THR A 164 -21.93 16.54 -11.24
C THR A 164 -20.80 15.58 -10.86
N VAL A 165 -20.50 15.44 -9.55
CA VAL A 165 -19.44 14.56 -9.07
C VAL A 165 -19.93 13.12 -9.03
N THR A 166 -19.47 12.31 -9.96
CA THR A 166 -19.81 10.88 -10.01
C THR A 166 -19.00 10.09 -8.99
N MET A 167 -17.72 10.45 -8.78
CA MET A 167 -16.83 9.71 -7.88
C MET A 167 -16.00 10.67 -7.03
N VAL A 168 -15.99 10.44 -5.71
CA VAL A 168 -14.98 10.95 -4.78
C VAL A 168 -13.91 9.90 -4.63
N TYR A 169 -12.65 10.28 -4.87
CA TYR A 169 -11.48 9.43 -4.78
C TYR A 169 -10.61 9.80 -3.58
N ILE A 170 -10.23 8.81 -2.79
CA ILE A 170 -9.41 8.95 -1.60
C ILE A 170 -8.17 8.07 -1.76
N GLN A 171 -6.99 8.66 -1.66
CA GLN A 171 -5.74 7.92 -1.47
C GLN A 171 -5.40 7.93 0.02
N ARG A 172 -5.47 6.78 0.68
CA ARG A 172 -5.24 6.68 2.14
C ARG A 172 -3.78 6.84 2.49
N SER A 173 -2.90 6.04 1.89
CA SER A 173 -1.47 6.12 2.15
C SER A 173 -0.88 7.46 1.68
N ARG A 174 0.17 7.90 2.38
CA ARG A 174 0.84 9.18 2.08
C ARG A 174 1.57 9.21 0.73
N GLY A 175 1.89 8.06 0.13
CA GLY A 175 2.79 8.04 -1.04
C GLY A 175 4.15 8.64 -0.69
N TYR A 176 4.66 9.56 -1.52
CA TYR A 176 5.88 10.33 -1.26
C TYR A 176 5.62 11.73 -0.68
N GLU A 177 4.50 11.91 0.00
CA GLU A 177 4.17 13.15 0.70
C GLU A 177 4.49 13.05 2.20
N LEU A 178 4.73 14.19 2.84
CA LEU A 178 5.00 14.23 4.28
C LEU A 178 3.71 14.24 5.13
N ARG A 179 2.55 14.43 4.49
CA ARG A 179 1.26 14.36 5.20
C ARG A 179 1.07 13.05 5.95
N ALA A 180 0.23 13.05 6.94
CA ALA A 180 -0.22 11.80 7.57
C ALA A 180 -1.04 10.95 6.60
N SER A 181 -0.98 9.63 6.76
CA SER A 181 -1.90 8.70 6.08
C SER A 181 -3.29 8.81 6.70
N LEU A 182 -4.33 8.72 5.87
CA LEU A 182 -5.71 8.98 6.31
C LEU A 182 -6.28 7.82 7.14
N SER A 183 -6.92 8.18 8.24
CA SER A 183 -7.59 7.25 9.12
C SER A 183 -8.92 6.75 8.53
N LEU A 184 -9.48 5.72 9.15
CA LEU A 184 -10.83 5.25 8.80
C LEU A 184 -11.90 6.27 9.18
N GLU A 185 -11.72 7.00 10.29
CA GLU A 185 -12.61 8.06 10.73
C GLU A 185 -12.63 9.23 9.72
N GLU A 186 -11.48 9.62 9.19
CA GLU A 186 -11.38 10.63 8.13
C GLU A 186 -12.04 10.13 6.84
N THR A 187 -11.81 8.86 6.48
CA THR A 187 -12.47 8.22 5.32
C THR A 187 -13.98 8.20 5.48
N GLN A 188 -14.48 7.82 6.65
CA GLN A 188 -15.91 7.83 6.99
C GLN A 188 -16.51 9.23 6.85
N LYS A 189 -15.85 10.23 7.41
CA LYS A 189 -16.32 11.62 7.33
C LYS A 189 -16.40 12.14 5.91
N VAL A 190 -15.43 11.80 5.06
CA VAL A 190 -15.50 12.13 3.62
C VAL A 190 -16.67 11.42 2.96
N ALA A 191 -16.89 10.13 3.25
CA ALA A 191 -18.00 9.36 2.71
C ALA A 191 -19.37 9.97 3.12
N GLU A 192 -19.52 10.37 4.38
CA GLU A 192 -20.71 11.03 4.88
C GLU A 192 -20.98 12.35 4.15
N ILE A 193 -19.95 13.19 4.00
CA ILE A 193 -20.06 14.47 3.24
C ILE A 193 -20.45 14.20 1.79
N ALA A 194 -19.80 13.25 1.13
CA ALA A 194 -20.08 12.92 -0.26
C ALA A 194 -21.54 12.46 -0.45
N LYS A 195 -22.01 11.55 0.41
CA LYS A 195 -23.37 11.01 0.34
C LYS A 195 -24.45 12.01 0.76
N GLU A 196 -24.15 12.90 1.68
CA GLU A 196 -25.08 14.00 2.05
C GLU A 196 -25.28 14.96 0.87
N LYS A 197 -24.22 15.30 0.13
CA LYS A 197 -24.27 16.22 -1.01
C LYS A 197 -24.81 15.57 -2.28
N ASN A 198 -24.39 14.36 -2.55
CA ASN A 198 -24.83 13.56 -3.70
C ASN A 198 -24.97 12.10 -3.30
N PRO A 199 -26.19 11.61 -2.98
CA PRO A 199 -26.42 10.22 -2.58
C PRO A 199 -25.95 9.17 -3.60
N ASN A 200 -25.84 9.56 -4.88
CA ASN A 200 -25.38 8.68 -5.95
C ASN A 200 -23.85 8.72 -6.16
N CYS A 201 -23.16 9.63 -5.50
CA CYS A 201 -21.70 9.74 -5.59
C CYS A 201 -21.05 8.46 -5.10
N ILE A 202 -20.09 7.94 -5.85
CA ILE A 202 -19.32 6.74 -5.51
C ILE A 202 -18.09 7.16 -4.71
N VAL A 203 -17.87 6.57 -3.54
CA VAL A 203 -16.66 6.78 -2.74
C VAL A 203 -15.70 5.64 -3.03
N MET A 204 -14.61 5.93 -3.74
CA MET A 204 -13.55 4.98 -4.07
C MET A 204 -12.30 5.28 -3.26
N VAL A 205 -11.69 4.23 -2.69
CA VAL A 205 -10.48 4.32 -1.89
C VAL A 205 -9.34 3.51 -2.50
N ASP A 206 -8.21 4.15 -2.75
CA ASP A 206 -6.93 3.47 -2.90
C ASP A 206 -6.44 3.03 -1.52
N ASN A 207 -6.47 1.72 -1.28
CA ASN A 207 -6.16 1.13 0.01
C ASN A 207 -4.73 0.54 0.07
N CYS A 208 -3.90 0.75 -0.96
CA CYS A 208 -2.52 0.28 -0.98
C CYS A 208 -1.76 0.72 0.29
N TYR A 209 -1.04 -0.22 0.90
CA TYR A 209 -0.29 -0.07 2.15
C TYR A 209 -1.12 0.09 3.44
N CYS A 210 -2.46 0.10 3.35
CA CYS A 210 -3.34 0.34 4.49
C CYS A 210 -4.11 -0.91 4.93
N GLU A 211 -4.11 -1.97 4.13
CA GLU A 211 -4.82 -3.22 4.41
C GLU A 211 -4.27 -3.86 5.70
N PHE A 212 -5.15 -4.31 6.56
CA PHE A 212 -4.85 -4.97 7.84
C PHE A 212 -4.11 -4.11 8.89
N VAL A 213 -3.87 -2.83 8.61
CA VAL A 213 -3.30 -1.89 9.60
C VAL A 213 -4.28 -1.61 10.73
N ASN A 214 -5.57 -1.66 10.43
CA ASN A 214 -6.68 -1.51 11.39
C ASN A 214 -7.52 -2.80 11.45
N LYS A 215 -8.41 -2.90 12.43
CA LYS A 215 -9.37 -4.03 12.55
C LYS A 215 -10.46 -3.99 11.46
N GLN A 216 -10.79 -2.81 10.99
CA GLN A 216 -11.77 -2.54 9.94
C GLN A 216 -11.08 -2.09 8.64
N GLU A 217 -11.84 -2.14 7.54
CA GLU A 217 -11.43 -1.69 6.22
C GLU A 217 -12.36 -0.57 5.73
N PRO A 218 -11.97 0.22 4.72
CA PRO A 218 -12.77 1.37 4.26
C PRO A 218 -14.19 1.03 3.81
N THR A 219 -14.43 -0.16 3.28
CA THR A 219 -15.77 -0.67 2.92
C THR A 219 -16.74 -0.72 4.10
N GLN A 220 -16.20 -0.87 5.33
CA GLN A 220 -17.02 -0.94 6.55
C GLN A 220 -17.32 0.45 7.14
N VAL A 221 -16.73 1.50 6.56
CA VAL A 221 -16.91 2.90 7.01
C VAL A 221 -17.40 3.83 5.89
N GLY A 222 -18.03 3.27 4.85
CA GLY A 222 -18.74 4.04 3.84
C GLY A 222 -18.07 4.14 2.46
N ALA A 223 -16.93 3.50 2.24
CA ALA A 223 -16.40 3.36 0.89
C ALA A 223 -17.24 2.38 0.07
N ASP A 224 -17.64 2.78 -1.13
CA ASP A 224 -18.39 1.93 -2.07
C ASP A 224 -17.45 0.96 -2.82
N LEU A 225 -16.19 1.35 -2.99
CA LEU A 225 -15.20 0.57 -3.73
C LEU A 225 -13.80 0.81 -3.16
N ILE A 226 -13.03 -0.25 -3.00
CA ILE A 226 -11.61 -0.20 -2.66
C ILE A 226 -10.80 -0.97 -3.67
N ALA A 227 -9.54 -0.58 -3.86
CA ALA A 227 -8.63 -1.29 -4.73
C ALA A 227 -7.21 -1.27 -4.16
N GLY A 228 -6.42 -2.29 -4.49
CA GLY A 228 -5.04 -2.39 -4.06
C GLY A 228 -4.24 -3.45 -4.81
N SER A 229 -2.97 -3.54 -4.47
CA SER A 229 -1.99 -4.43 -5.08
C SER A 229 -1.73 -5.66 -4.21
N LEU A 230 -1.64 -6.83 -4.83
CA LEU A 230 -1.32 -8.08 -4.12
C LEU A 230 0.18 -8.23 -3.81
N ILE A 231 1.07 -7.50 -4.45
CA ILE A 231 2.48 -7.52 -4.04
C ILE A 231 2.74 -6.69 -2.76
N LYS A 232 1.72 -5.94 -2.30
CA LYS A 232 1.75 -5.13 -1.07
C LYS A 232 1.12 -5.91 0.09
N ASN A 233 0.55 -5.17 1.06
CA ASN A 233 -0.02 -5.70 2.31
C ASN A 233 -0.88 -6.95 2.09
N ALA A 234 -1.85 -6.84 1.21
CA ALA A 234 -2.91 -7.83 1.08
C ALA A 234 -2.48 -9.19 0.50
N GLY A 235 -1.32 -9.24 -0.15
CA GLY A 235 -0.75 -10.49 -0.65
C GLY A 235 0.29 -11.14 0.27
N GLY A 236 0.57 -10.55 1.45
CA GLY A 236 1.35 -11.17 2.54
C GLY A 236 2.76 -11.62 2.15
N GLY A 237 3.37 -11.05 1.09
CA GLY A 237 4.67 -11.45 0.57
C GLY A 237 4.68 -12.75 -0.24
N MET A 238 3.53 -13.41 -0.42
CA MET A 238 3.40 -14.65 -1.18
C MET A 238 2.91 -14.42 -2.61
N ALA A 239 2.06 -13.43 -2.85
CA ALA A 239 1.55 -13.10 -4.17
C ALA A 239 2.65 -12.40 -4.99
N ARG A 240 3.08 -13.03 -6.09
CA ARG A 240 4.13 -12.52 -6.98
C ARG A 240 3.65 -11.41 -7.91
N THR A 241 2.36 -11.26 -8.08
CA THR A 241 1.70 -10.28 -8.96
C THR A 241 0.23 -10.19 -8.59
N GLY A 242 -0.48 -9.24 -9.18
CA GLY A 242 -1.92 -9.18 -9.06
C GLY A 242 -2.42 -7.97 -8.28
N GLY A 243 -3.74 -7.90 -8.21
CA GLY A 243 -4.47 -6.87 -7.50
C GLY A 243 -5.83 -7.36 -7.07
N TYR A 244 -6.50 -6.53 -6.29
CA TYR A 244 -7.87 -6.76 -5.86
C TYR A 244 -8.71 -5.49 -5.98
N ILE A 245 -9.99 -5.67 -6.24
CA ILE A 245 -11.02 -4.65 -6.15
C ILE A 245 -12.13 -5.27 -5.30
N ALA A 246 -12.61 -4.55 -4.28
CA ALA A 246 -13.69 -5.02 -3.42
C ALA A 246 -14.65 -3.88 -3.07
N GLY A 247 -15.93 -4.18 -2.89
CA GLY A 247 -16.94 -3.17 -2.60
C GLY A 247 -18.34 -3.63 -2.99
N ARG A 248 -19.15 -2.71 -3.47
CA ARG A 248 -20.48 -2.97 -3.97
C ARG A 248 -20.44 -3.90 -5.18
N HIS A 249 -21.35 -4.88 -5.20
CA HIS A 249 -21.42 -5.88 -6.25
C HIS A 249 -21.54 -5.29 -7.67
N ASP A 250 -22.42 -4.29 -7.85
CA ASP A 250 -22.63 -3.63 -9.15
C ASP A 250 -21.38 -2.92 -9.70
N LEU A 251 -20.53 -2.40 -8.80
CA LEU A 251 -19.28 -1.74 -9.18
C LEU A 251 -18.17 -2.75 -9.48
N VAL A 252 -18.06 -3.80 -8.66
CA VAL A 252 -17.07 -4.87 -8.85
C VAL A 252 -17.33 -5.61 -10.17
N GLU A 253 -18.58 -5.83 -10.54
CA GLU A 253 -18.94 -6.44 -11.82
C GLU A 253 -18.53 -5.58 -13.02
N LYS A 254 -18.75 -4.26 -12.96
CA LYS A 254 -18.24 -3.32 -13.99
C LYS A 254 -16.73 -3.38 -14.13
N CYS A 255 -16.01 -3.50 -13.00
CA CYS A 255 -14.55 -3.66 -13.01
C CYS A 255 -14.13 -5.00 -13.64
N ALA A 256 -14.86 -6.08 -13.40
CA ALA A 256 -14.62 -7.38 -14.04
C ALA A 256 -14.78 -7.30 -15.56
N PHE A 257 -15.81 -6.60 -16.06
CA PHE A 257 -15.96 -6.34 -17.49
C PHE A 257 -14.83 -5.48 -18.06
N ARG A 258 -14.28 -4.57 -17.29
CA ARG A 258 -13.14 -3.74 -17.72
C ARG A 258 -11.84 -4.54 -17.75
N LEU A 259 -11.62 -5.42 -16.78
CA LEU A 259 -10.40 -6.23 -16.68
C LEU A 259 -10.30 -7.23 -17.84
N THR A 260 -11.41 -7.79 -18.24
CA THR A 260 -11.50 -8.77 -19.34
C THR A 260 -12.20 -8.14 -20.56
N THR A 261 -13.49 -8.38 -20.71
CA THR A 261 -14.29 -7.77 -21.76
C THR A 261 -15.77 -7.74 -21.36
N PRO A 262 -16.54 -6.74 -21.84
CA PRO A 262 -17.99 -6.73 -21.65
C PRO A 262 -18.63 -8.04 -22.09
N GLY A 263 -19.52 -8.56 -21.25
CA GLY A 263 -20.24 -9.82 -21.49
C GLY A 263 -19.54 -11.09 -20.99
N LEU A 264 -18.22 -11.09 -20.76
CA LEU A 264 -17.50 -12.21 -20.15
C LEU A 264 -17.14 -11.95 -18.69
N GLY A 265 -16.60 -10.75 -18.38
CA GLY A 265 -16.32 -10.33 -17.01
C GLY A 265 -15.51 -11.36 -16.23
N ARG A 266 -16.05 -11.76 -15.06
CA ARG A 266 -15.39 -12.70 -14.13
C ARG A 266 -15.43 -14.17 -14.55
N GLU A 267 -16.24 -14.52 -15.59
CA GLU A 267 -16.38 -15.89 -16.06
C GLU A 267 -15.10 -16.44 -16.71
N VAL A 268 -14.20 -15.55 -17.14
CA VAL A 268 -12.94 -15.88 -17.80
C VAL A 268 -11.74 -15.43 -16.99
N GLY A 269 -10.60 -16.02 -17.29
CA GLY A 269 -9.32 -15.73 -16.67
C GLY A 269 -8.71 -16.97 -16.02
N ALA A 270 -7.84 -17.63 -16.77
CA ALA A 270 -7.12 -18.80 -16.28
C ALA A 270 -6.24 -18.44 -15.08
N THR A 271 -6.21 -19.27 -14.05
CA THR A 271 -5.44 -19.01 -12.81
C THR A 271 -3.97 -19.43 -12.90
N LEU A 272 -3.61 -20.26 -13.89
CA LEU A 272 -2.23 -20.66 -14.19
C LEU A 272 -1.45 -21.18 -12.97
N GLY A 273 -2.15 -21.79 -12.00
CA GLY A 273 -1.56 -22.31 -10.78
C GLY A 273 -1.28 -21.27 -9.68
N MET A 274 -1.73 -20.01 -9.86
CA MET A 274 -1.48 -18.94 -8.89
C MET A 274 -2.39 -18.99 -7.64
N ASN A 275 -3.50 -19.72 -7.68
CA ASN A 275 -4.47 -19.74 -6.58
C ASN A 275 -3.83 -20.01 -5.21
N ARG A 276 -2.97 -21.04 -5.10
CA ARG A 276 -2.31 -21.40 -3.85
C ARG A 276 -1.59 -20.20 -3.22
N GLU A 277 -0.83 -19.46 -4.03
CA GLU A 277 -0.07 -18.29 -3.55
C GLU A 277 -1.00 -17.15 -3.13
N LEU A 278 -2.11 -16.93 -3.85
CA LEU A 278 -3.08 -15.89 -3.51
C LEU A 278 -3.81 -16.21 -2.20
N TYR A 279 -4.22 -17.47 -1.98
CA TYR A 279 -4.81 -17.91 -0.71
C TYR A 279 -3.80 -17.83 0.44
N MET A 280 -2.57 -18.34 0.24
CA MET A 280 -1.52 -18.25 1.25
C MET A 280 -1.17 -16.80 1.56
N GLY A 281 -1.12 -15.95 0.55
CA GLY A 281 -0.85 -14.53 0.69
C GLY A 281 -1.88 -13.84 1.59
N LEU A 282 -3.17 -14.03 1.33
CA LEU A 282 -4.22 -13.50 2.19
C LEU A 282 -4.11 -14.06 3.62
N PHE A 283 -3.82 -15.36 3.76
CA PHE A 283 -3.70 -15.99 5.07
C PHE A 283 -2.53 -15.42 5.88
N TYR A 284 -1.40 -15.11 5.26
CA TYR A 284 -0.24 -14.51 5.92
C TYR A 284 -0.31 -12.98 6.03
N ALA A 285 -1.16 -12.32 5.27
CA ALA A 285 -1.19 -10.86 5.19
C ALA A 285 -1.30 -10.15 6.56
N PRO A 286 -2.18 -10.56 7.50
CA PRO A 286 -2.23 -9.91 8.82
C PRO A 286 -0.91 -9.99 9.58
N HIS A 287 -0.26 -11.16 9.59
CA HIS A 287 1.03 -11.36 10.23
C HIS A 287 2.12 -10.49 9.58
N THR A 288 2.22 -10.54 8.25
CA THR A 288 3.24 -9.78 7.51
C THR A 288 3.07 -8.27 7.70
N VAL A 289 1.83 -7.77 7.72
CA VAL A 289 1.55 -6.35 8.00
C VAL A 289 1.91 -5.99 9.44
N GLY A 290 1.65 -6.85 10.41
CA GLY A 290 2.09 -6.68 11.79
C GLY A 290 3.62 -6.54 11.91
N GLU A 291 4.37 -7.39 11.20
CA GLU A 291 5.83 -7.34 11.16
C GLU A 291 6.34 -6.05 10.47
N ALA A 292 5.69 -5.61 9.39
CA ALA A 292 6.00 -4.35 8.71
C ALA A 292 5.73 -3.13 9.61
N LEU A 293 4.63 -3.13 10.36
CA LEU A 293 4.32 -2.07 11.34
C LEU A 293 5.34 -2.02 12.49
N LYS A 294 5.72 -3.19 13.04
CA LYS A 294 6.78 -3.27 14.06
C LYS A 294 8.10 -2.74 13.53
N SER A 295 8.42 -3.05 12.26
CA SER A 295 9.62 -2.55 11.59
C SER A 295 9.61 -1.03 11.47
N ALA A 296 8.51 -0.45 11.03
CA ALA A 296 8.34 1.00 10.89
C ALA A 296 8.44 1.72 12.26
N VAL A 297 7.77 1.19 13.30
CA VAL A 297 7.81 1.72 14.66
C VAL A 297 9.23 1.66 15.25
N TYR A 298 9.91 0.54 15.06
CA TYR A 298 11.29 0.38 15.52
C TYR A 298 12.26 1.33 14.80
N ILE A 299 12.16 1.46 13.47
CA ILE A 299 12.99 2.37 12.68
C ILE A 299 12.77 3.81 13.15
N ALA A 300 11.52 4.23 13.40
CA ALA A 300 11.21 5.54 13.93
C ALA A 300 11.91 5.78 15.28
N ALA A 301 11.79 4.85 16.22
CA ALA A 301 12.41 4.99 17.55
C ALA A 301 13.94 5.02 17.47
N LEU A 302 14.54 4.13 16.68
CA LEU A 302 15.99 4.05 16.51
C LEU A 302 16.56 5.36 15.95
N TYR A 303 16.01 5.86 14.83
CA TYR A 303 16.54 7.06 14.19
C TYR A 303 16.19 8.34 14.93
N GLN A 304 15.05 8.38 15.60
CA GLN A 304 14.74 9.48 16.53
C GLN A 304 15.74 9.56 17.68
N SER A 305 16.25 8.42 18.18
CA SER A 305 17.28 8.40 19.22
C SER A 305 18.62 8.98 18.77
N PHE A 306 18.92 8.95 17.48
CA PHE A 306 20.07 9.62 16.88
C PHE A 306 19.81 11.10 16.56
N GLY A 307 18.57 11.61 16.75
CA GLY A 307 18.23 13.01 16.51
C GLY A 307 17.73 13.33 15.10
N TYR A 308 17.34 12.32 14.33
CA TYR A 308 16.70 12.52 13.02
C TYR A 308 15.20 12.82 13.16
N ASP A 309 14.69 13.60 12.23
CA ASP A 309 13.25 13.80 12.08
C ASP A 309 12.59 12.55 11.48
N VAL A 310 11.49 12.11 12.10
CA VAL A 310 10.75 10.91 11.69
C VAL A 310 9.25 11.18 11.67
N THR A 311 8.56 10.70 10.65
CA THR A 311 7.10 10.81 10.58
C THR A 311 6.46 9.55 9.98
N PRO A 312 5.50 8.91 10.68
CA PRO A 312 5.05 9.17 12.05
C PRO A 312 6.16 8.89 13.09
N LYS A 313 6.05 9.47 14.29
CA LYS A 313 6.88 9.05 15.41
C LYS A 313 6.50 7.66 15.87
N TRP A 314 7.36 7.02 16.67
CA TRP A 314 7.14 5.65 17.11
C TRP A 314 5.85 5.47 17.94
N ASP A 315 5.41 6.49 18.67
CA ASP A 315 4.23 6.54 19.54
C ASP A 315 2.97 7.13 18.88
N GLU A 316 3.09 7.63 17.65
CA GLU A 316 1.96 8.16 16.89
C GLU A 316 1.12 7.04 16.24
N PRO A 317 -0.20 7.23 16.09
CA PRO A 317 -1.06 6.33 15.32
C PRO A 317 -0.58 6.16 13.88
N ARG A 318 -0.71 4.94 13.35
CA ARG A 318 -0.35 4.62 11.96
C ARG A 318 -1.57 4.14 11.20
N GLN A 319 -1.66 4.57 9.95
CA GLN A 319 -2.74 4.19 9.04
C GLN A 319 -2.23 3.48 7.79
N ASP A 320 -0.91 3.42 7.64
CA ASP A 320 -0.18 2.64 6.64
C ASP A 320 1.14 2.09 7.24
N ILE A 321 1.90 1.36 6.43
CA ILE A 321 3.19 0.77 6.80
C ILE A 321 4.39 1.65 6.44
N VAL A 322 4.17 2.89 5.99
CA VAL A 322 5.24 3.78 5.53
C VAL A 322 5.85 4.56 6.68
N GLN A 323 7.18 4.61 6.73
CA GLN A 323 7.96 5.42 7.63
C GLN A 323 8.81 6.41 6.85
N CYS A 324 8.65 7.71 7.10
CA CYS A 324 9.52 8.74 6.55
C CYS A 324 10.65 9.07 7.52
N LEU A 325 11.84 9.28 6.98
CA LEU A 325 13.05 9.59 7.71
C LEU A 325 13.78 10.76 7.05
N GLY A 326 13.88 11.92 7.74
CA GLY A 326 14.60 13.10 7.29
C GLY A 326 16.10 12.96 7.49
N LEU A 327 16.86 12.84 6.40
CA LEU A 327 18.30 12.57 6.40
C LEU A 327 19.17 13.79 6.05
N GLU A 328 18.54 14.95 5.85
CA GLU A 328 19.12 16.29 5.76
C GLU A 328 19.99 16.59 4.51
N ASN A 329 20.63 15.60 3.92
CA ASN A 329 21.51 15.80 2.76
C ASN A 329 21.58 14.55 1.85
N PRO A 330 22.03 14.70 0.59
CA PRO A 330 22.10 13.60 -0.38
C PRO A 330 23.00 12.45 0.06
N ASP A 331 24.15 12.76 0.68
CA ASP A 331 25.14 11.74 1.06
C ASP A 331 24.58 10.81 2.14
N SER A 332 23.81 11.36 3.08
CA SER A 332 23.12 10.61 4.13
C SER A 332 22.02 9.71 3.53
N LEU A 333 21.26 10.21 2.54
CA LEU A 333 20.26 9.39 1.81
C LEU A 333 20.92 8.18 1.12
N VAL A 334 22.01 8.42 0.39
CA VAL A 334 22.75 7.37 -0.31
C VAL A 334 23.34 6.37 0.69
N ALA A 335 23.98 6.85 1.75
CA ALA A 335 24.59 5.99 2.78
C ALA A 335 23.53 5.12 3.48
N PHE A 336 22.37 5.70 3.81
CA PHE A 336 21.25 5.00 4.41
C PHE A 336 20.74 3.88 3.50
N CYS A 337 20.43 4.18 2.23
CA CYS A 337 19.94 3.19 1.27
C CYS A 337 20.98 2.09 1.01
N GLN A 338 22.26 2.42 0.91
CA GLN A 338 23.32 1.42 0.78
C GLN A 338 23.39 0.49 2.00
N GLY A 339 23.19 1.02 3.20
CA GLY A 339 23.15 0.24 4.42
C GLY A 339 21.92 -0.68 4.49
N VAL A 340 20.72 -0.20 4.14
CA VAL A 340 19.51 -1.02 4.02
C VAL A 340 19.72 -2.15 3.00
N GLN A 341 20.29 -1.83 1.82
CA GLN A 341 20.57 -2.84 0.79
C GLN A 341 21.53 -3.92 1.29
N SER A 342 22.57 -3.55 2.06
CA SER A 342 23.55 -4.49 2.58
C SER A 342 22.97 -5.53 3.56
N GLY A 343 21.82 -5.22 4.18
CA GLY A 343 21.08 -6.13 5.06
C GLY A 343 19.96 -6.89 4.37
N SER A 344 19.70 -6.62 3.10
CA SER A 344 18.61 -7.25 2.35
C SER A 344 18.94 -8.70 1.97
N PRO A 345 17.96 -9.61 1.87
CA PRO A 345 18.19 -11.00 1.53
C PRO A 345 18.64 -11.21 0.08
N ILE A 346 18.29 -10.29 -0.81
CA ILE A 346 18.62 -10.35 -2.24
C ILE A 346 19.52 -9.17 -2.57
N ASP A 347 20.54 -9.41 -3.40
CA ASP A 347 21.47 -8.41 -3.91
C ASP A 347 22.14 -7.54 -2.81
N SER A 348 22.40 -8.12 -1.62
CA SER A 348 23.04 -7.42 -0.50
C SER A 348 24.44 -6.87 -0.84
N PHE A 349 25.09 -7.41 -1.86
CA PHE A 349 26.41 -6.98 -2.35
C PHE A 349 26.33 -5.77 -3.32
N VAL A 350 25.14 -5.38 -3.76
CA VAL A 350 24.92 -4.24 -4.65
C VAL A 350 24.99 -2.96 -3.85
N LEU A 351 25.64 -1.95 -4.40
CA LEU A 351 25.66 -0.59 -3.86
C LEU A 351 24.70 0.28 -4.69
N PRO A 352 23.51 0.60 -4.19
CA PRO A 352 22.60 1.48 -4.90
C PRO A 352 23.19 2.88 -5.04
N GLU A 353 23.00 3.46 -6.22
CA GLU A 353 23.40 4.82 -6.57
C GLU A 353 22.19 5.60 -7.08
N PRO A 354 22.18 6.94 -6.96
CA PRO A 354 21.15 7.77 -7.57
C PRO A 354 21.09 7.58 -9.09
N TRP A 355 19.88 7.39 -9.62
CA TRP A 355 19.66 7.24 -11.07
C TRP A 355 18.35 7.88 -11.51
N ASP A 356 18.25 8.19 -12.81
CA ASP A 356 17.07 8.79 -13.42
C ASP A 356 16.00 7.72 -13.60
N MET A 357 14.97 7.77 -12.76
CA MET A 357 13.89 6.80 -12.75
C MET A 357 12.69 7.32 -13.56
N PRO A 358 12.11 6.53 -14.45
CA PRO A 358 10.93 6.96 -15.22
C PRO A 358 9.77 7.36 -14.29
N GLY A 359 9.20 8.54 -14.51
CA GLY A 359 8.08 9.06 -13.74
C GLY A 359 8.48 9.91 -12.53
N TYR A 360 9.76 10.20 -12.33
CA TYR A 360 10.26 11.07 -11.25
C TYR A 360 10.99 12.29 -11.80
N ASP A 361 10.79 13.45 -11.15
CA ASP A 361 11.41 14.72 -11.53
C ASP A 361 12.84 14.90 -10.98
N SER A 362 13.31 13.98 -10.14
CA SER A 362 14.65 13.96 -9.54
C SER A 362 15.21 12.55 -9.54
N GLN A 363 16.53 12.44 -9.50
CA GLN A 363 17.15 11.13 -9.27
C GLN A 363 16.67 10.51 -7.99
N VAL A 364 16.55 9.17 -7.97
CA VAL A 364 16.14 8.39 -6.81
C VAL A 364 17.21 7.35 -6.52
N VAL A 365 17.55 7.18 -5.25
CA VAL A 365 18.29 6.01 -4.78
C VAL A 365 17.31 5.05 -4.12
N MET A 366 17.33 3.79 -4.53
CA MET A 366 16.43 2.76 -3.99
C MET A 366 17.22 1.61 -3.40
N ALA A 367 16.86 1.22 -2.18
CA ALA A 367 17.24 -0.06 -1.59
C ALA A 367 16.02 -1.00 -1.66
N ALA A 368 16.11 -2.05 -2.46
CA ALA A 368 14.99 -2.95 -2.73
C ALA A 368 15.51 -4.37 -3.00
N GLY A 369 16.23 -4.93 -2.03
CA GLY A 369 16.71 -6.32 -2.10
C GLY A 369 15.59 -7.31 -1.75
N ALA A 370 14.61 -7.46 -2.65
CA ALA A 370 13.37 -8.16 -2.45
C ALA A 370 13.19 -9.34 -3.41
N PHE A 371 12.42 -10.36 -3.01
CA PHE A 371 12.03 -11.49 -3.87
C PHE A 371 11.03 -11.09 -4.95
N THR A 372 10.23 -10.05 -4.67
CA THR A 372 9.24 -9.51 -5.60
C THR A 372 9.67 -8.11 -6.03
N LEU A 373 9.95 -7.94 -7.33
CA LEU A 373 10.36 -6.67 -7.88
C LEU A 373 9.25 -5.61 -7.80
N GLY A 374 9.63 -4.39 -7.43
CA GLY A 374 8.73 -3.25 -7.25
C GLY A 374 8.50 -2.90 -5.78
N SER A 375 7.66 -1.90 -5.54
CA SER A 375 7.28 -1.47 -4.18
C SER A 375 6.33 -2.47 -3.55
N SER A 376 6.89 -3.55 -2.98
CA SER A 376 6.17 -4.67 -2.35
C SER A 376 6.02 -4.48 -0.84
N ILE A 377 5.44 -5.49 -0.15
CA ILE A 377 5.41 -5.55 1.32
C ILE A 377 6.78 -5.89 1.92
N GLU A 378 7.76 -6.23 1.12
CA GLU A 378 9.13 -6.46 1.56
C GLU A 378 9.82 -5.15 1.93
N LEU A 379 10.84 -5.20 2.76
CA LEU A 379 11.55 -3.99 3.18
C LEU A 379 12.20 -3.30 1.99
N SER A 380 11.86 -2.04 1.80
CA SER A 380 12.52 -1.16 0.84
C SER A 380 12.66 0.25 1.41
N ALA A 381 13.59 1.00 0.82
CA ALA A 381 13.77 2.42 1.10
C ALA A 381 13.93 3.17 -0.21
N ASP A 382 13.04 4.11 -0.45
CA ASP A 382 13.01 4.96 -1.63
C ASP A 382 13.41 6.39 -1.21
N ALA A 383 14.44 6.94 -1.82
CA ALA A 383 14.98 8.23 -1.44
C ALA A 383 15.23 9.13 -2.67
N PRO A 384 14.25 9.97 -3.06
CA PRO A 384 14.44 11.02 -4.05
C PRO A 384 15.51 12.01 -3.60
N ILE A 385 16.47 12.30 -4.48
CA ILE A 385 17.59 13.22 -4.20
C ILE A 385 17.11 14.66 -4.40
N ARG A 386 16.27 15.12 -3.48
CA ARG A 386 15.73 16.48 -3.46
C ARG A 386 15.45 16.95 -2.03
N PRO A 387 15.58 18.25 -1.71
CA PRO A 387 15.14 18.78 -0.41
C PRO A 387 13.66 18.47 -0.15
N PRO A 388 13.29 18.19 1.10
CA PRO A 388 14.11 18.21 2.33
C PRO A 388 14.88 16.91 2.64
N TYR A 389 15.18 16.06 1.66
CA TYR A 389 15.99 14.85 1.76
C TYR A 389 15.42 13.79 2.72
N TYR A 390 14.22 13.34 2.43
CA TYR A 390 13.59 12.23 3.12
C TYR A 390 13.77 10.91 2.40
N ALA A 391 13.91 9.84 3.17
CA ALA A 391 13.73 8.48 2.70
C ALA A 391 12.34 7.98 3.14
N TRP A 392 11.63 7.30 2.24
CA TRP A 392 10.39 6.59 2.52
C TRP A 392 10.72 5.10 2.64
N ILE A 393 10.51 4.57 3.83
CA ILE A 393 10.81 3.19 4.19
C ILE A 393 9.48 2.47 4.36
N GLN A 394 9.36 1.29 3.80
CA GLN A 394 8.12 0.52 3.87
C GLN A 394 8.39 -0.97 3.94
N GLY A 395 7.44 -1.71 4.51
CA GLY A 395 7.45 -3.16 4.52
C GLY A 395 8.41 -3.80 5.52
N GLY A 396 8.60 -5.07 5.30
CA GLY A 396 9.39 -5.97 6.13
C GLY A 396 8.61 -7.24 6.42
N LEU A 397 8.94 -8.34 5.71
CA LEU A 397 8.28 -9.64 5.90
C LEU A 397 8.46 -10.17 7.31
N GLN A 398 9.56 -9.81 7.94
CA GLN A 398 9.97 -10.26 9.27
C GLN A 398 10.67 -9.12 9.99
N PHE A 399 10.21 -8.80 11.17
CA PHE A 399 10.77 -7.73 12.00
C PHE A 399 12.26 -7.88 12.25
N HIS A 400 12.73 -9.10 12.55
CA HIS A 400 14.14 -9.32 12.88
C HIS A 400 15.09 -9.03 11.71
N SER A 401 14.67 -9.32 10.47
CA SER A 401 15.43 -8.96 9.26
C SER A 401 15.39 -7.45 9.01
N ALA A 402 14.24 -6.82 9.14
CA ALA A 402 14.13 -5.37 8.97
C ALA A 402 14.91 -4.60 10.04
N LYS A 403 14.93 -5.11 11.29
CA LYS A 403 15.71 -4.57 12.39
C LYS A 403 17.20 -4.51 12.04
N ILE A 404 17.78 -5.62 11.60
CA ILE A 404 19.22 -5.66 11.27
C ILE A 404 19.52 -4.78 10.04
N CYS A 405 18.62 -4.68 9.05
CA CYS A 405 18.78 -3.75 7.93
C CYS A 405 18.86 -2.30 8.40
N ALA A 406 18.01 -1.89 9.34
CA ALA A 406 18.02 -0.54 9.91
C ALA A 406 19.31 -0.27 10.73
N GLU A 407 19.80 -1.26 11.47
CA GLU A 407 21.05 -1.17 12.23
C GLU A 407 22.28 -1.08 11.30
N LEU A 408 22.31 -1.87 10.23
CA LEU A 408 23.36 -1.79 9.20
C LEU A 408 23.33 -0.46 8.44
N ALA A 409 22.14 0.11 8.23
CA ALA A 409 22.02 1.45 7.66
C ALA A 409 22.65 2.52 8.57
N ALA A 410 22.39 2.46 9.86
CA ALA A 410 23.05 3.32 10.83
C ALA A 410 24.58 3.11 10.89
N GLN A 411 25.02 1.84 10.81
CA GLN A 411 26.45 1.48 10.75
C GLN A 411 27.13 2.06 9.51
N GLN A 412 26.48 1.97 8.34
CA GLN A 412 26.98 2.52 7.09
C GLN A 412 27.10 4.06 7.17
N MET A 413 26.09 4.72 7.72
CA MET A 413 26.13 6.16 7.94
C MET A 413 27.25 6.55 8.92
N GLN A 414 27.42 5.81 10.02
CA GLN A 414 28.48 6.05 11.00
C GLN A 414 29.87 5.89 10.37
N SER A 415 30.10 4.85 9.59
CA SER A 415 31.39 4.59 8.93
C SER A 415 31.81 5.72 7.99
N LYS A 416 30.85 6.48 7.46
CA LYS A 416 31.06 7.65 6.59
C LYS A 416 31.05 8.98 7.36
N GLY A 417 30.90 8.95 8.69
CA GLY A 417 30.80 10.18 9.51
C GLY A 417 29.51 10.97 9.30
N LEU A 418 28.43 10.30 8.86
CA LEU A 418 27.13 10.89 8.52
C LEU A 418 26.03 10.58 9.56
N LEU A 419 26.30 9.72 10.55
CA LEU A 419 25.35 9.45 11.64
C LEU A 419 25.48 10.57 12.69
N LYS A 420 24.35 11.10 13.14
CA LYS A 420 24.29 12.12 14.22
C LYS A 420 24.72 11.59 15.60
#